data_7f8e472015ccae17fdc66a87654705b1
#
_entry.id   7f8e472015ccae17fdc66a87654705b1
#
_cell.length_a   1.000
_cell.length_b   1.000
_cell.length_c   1.000
_cell.angle_alpha   90.00
_cell.angle_beta   90.00
_cell.angle_gamma   90.00
#
_symmetry.space_group_name_H-M   'P 1'
#
loop_
_entity.id
_entity.type
_entity.pdbx_description
1 polymer ?
#
loop_
_entity_poly.entity_id
_entity_poly.type
_entity_poly.pdbx_seq_one_letter_code
_entity_poly.pdbx_strand_id
1 'polypeptide(L)'
;MLANKAISSDKAAASVNMGGDLASGARGGGVFHFKCYDKDGNLKWEDKAHNLVVNVGLADMNDKYFSGSGYSATWYLGLVDNSPSPSYAAGDTMASHAGWAENTDYTQANRPTVTFGSATVADPSVINNSGAVDVFTMNASVTIAGAFLTSDNTKGGTAGILFSASTFQTPGARTVVSGDTLNVTYEFSLDAA
;
A
#
# COMPACT_ATOMS: atom_id res chain seq x y z
N MET A 1 40.61 24.54 52.05
CA MET A 1 40.59 24.78 50.57
C MET A 1 39.89 23.65 49.92
N LEU A 2 38.67 23.85 49.50
CA LEU A 2 37.83 22.84 48.85
C LEU A 2 37.93 23.10 47.33
N ALA A 3 38.49 22.13 46.61
CA ALA A 3 38.56 22.18 45.19
C ALA A 3 37.21 21.88 44.57
N ASN A 4 36.67 22.84 43.84
CA ASN A 4 35.41 22.72 43.13
C ASN A 4 35.66 21.87 41.87
N LYS A 5 35.15 20.66 41.84
CA LYS A 5 35.18 19.78 40.69
C LYS A 5 33.97 20.09 39.81
N ALA A 6 34.13 20.91 38.80
CA ALA A 6 33.15 21.11 37.79
C ALA A 6 33.03 19.82 36.97
N ILE A 7 31.89 19.15 37.03
CA ILE A 7 31.56 18.04 36.14
C ILE A 7 30.85 18.69 34.92
N SER A 8 31.59 18.94 33.89
CA SER A 8 31.03 19.26 32.59
C SER A 8 30.44 17.96 31.98
N SER A 9 29.14 17.83 32.01
CA SER A 9 28.46 16.81 31.24
C SER A 9 28.19 17.40 29.85
N ASP A 10 29.23 17.54 29.04
CA ASP A 10 29.06 17.76 27.62
C ASP A 10 28.46 16.50 27.01
N LYS A 11 27.15 16.46 26.92
CA LYS A 11 26.47 15.63 25.94
C LYS A 11 26.64 16.31 24.59
N ALA A 12 27.79 16.11 23.97
CA ALA A 12 27.94 16.32 22.57
C ALA A 12 27.02 15.31 21.88
N ALA A 13 25.78 15.71 21.61
CA ALA A 13 25.00 15.09 20.59
C ALA A 13 25.73 15.40 19.27
N ALA A 14 26.64 14.52 18.87
CA ALA A 14 27.16 14.52 17.53
C ALA A 14 25.97 14.19 16.64
N SER A 15 25.27 15.21 16.17
CA SER A 15 24.53 15.09 14.93
C SER A 15 25.60 14.82 13.88
N VAL A 16 25.74 13.56 13.49
CA VAL A 16 26.42 13.23 12.23
C VAL A 16 25.51 13.82 11.15
N ASN A 17 25.74 15.09 10.88
CA ASN A 17 25.32 15.66 9.62
C ASN A 17 26.26 15.01 8.59
N MET A 18 25.86 13.82 8.12
CA MET A 18 26.40 13.31 6.89
C MET A 18 26.00 14.34 5.85
N GLY A 19 26.92 15.21 5.50
CA GLY A 19 26.87 16.00 4.29
C GLY A 19 26.89 15.05 3.10
N GLY A 20 25.88 14.19 3.03
CA GLY A 20 25.43 13.57 1.82
C GLY A 20 24.74 14.69 1.07
N ASP A 21 25.06 14.81 -0.22
CA ASP A 21 24.28 15.56 -1.17
C ASP A 21 22.83 15.55 -0.74
N LEU A 22 22.22 16.72 -0.66
CA LEU A 22 20.78 16.84 -0.61
C LEU A 22 20.30 16.08 -1.85
N ALA A 23 20.03 14.80 -1.69
CA ALA A 23 19.41 14.04 -2.74
C ALA A 23 18.02 14.65 -2.90
N SER A 24 17.97 15.72 -3.71
CA SER A 24 16.72 16.21 -4.24
C SER A 24 16.18 15.08 -5.11
N GLY A 25 15.25 14.35 -4.58
CA GLY A 25 14.62 13.22 -5.23
C GLY A 25 13.14 13.28 -4.99
N ALA A 26 12.37 12.55 -5.78
CA ALA A 26 10.97 12.33 -5.50
C ALA A 26 10.84 11.12 -4.55
N ARG A 27 9.97 11.22 -3.55
CA ARG A 27 9.57 10.10 -2.69
C ARG A 27 8.16 9.69 -3.04
N GLY A 28 7.98 8.41 -3.37
CA GLY A 28 6.67 7.83 -3.64
C GLY A 28 6.19 6.99 -2.47
N GLY A 29 4.92 7.13 -2.13
CA GLY A 29 4.28 6.32 -1.12
C GLY A 29 2.78 6.22 -1.36
N GLY A 30 2.12 5.21 -0.80
CA GLY A 30 0.68 5.10 -0.92
C GLY A 30 0.03 4.58 0.34
N VAL A 31 -1.28 4.77 0.39
CA VAL A 31 -2.13 4.36 1.50
C VAL A 31 -3.37 3.69 0.94
N PHE A 32 -3.68 2.51 1.43
CA PHE A 32 -4.98 1.88 1.25
C PHE A 32 -5.89 2.30 2.40
N HIS A 33 -7.09 2.76 2.08
CA HIS A 33 -8.14 3.05 3.04
C HIS A 33 -9.25 2.01 2.89
N PHE A 34 -9.70 1.48 4.00
CA PHE A 34 -10.68 0.41 4.05
C PHE A 34 -11.89 0.83 4.88
N LYS A 35 -13.09 0.49 4.41
CA LYS A 35 -14.33 0.55 5.17
C LYS A 35 -15.09 -0.74 4.97
N CYS A 36 -15.37 -1.44 6.06
CA CYS A 36 -16.15 -2.67 6.03
C CYS A 36 -17.56 -2.40 6.54
N TYR A 37 -18.54 -2.81 5.76
CA TYR A 37 -19.96 -2.71 6.10
C TYR A 37 -20.56 -4.10 6.21
N ASP A 38 -21.50 -4.28 7.13
CA ASP A 38 -22.27 -5.50 7.22
C ASP A 38 -23.29 -5.61 6.06
N LYS A 39 -24.00 -6.74 5.99
CA LYS A 39 -25.05 -6.99 4.97
C LYS A 39 -26.22 -6.00 5.01
N ASP A 40 -26.39 -5.27 6.12
CA ASP A 40 -27.46 -4.28 6.32
C ASP A 40 -26.95 -2.85 6.04
N GLY A 41 -25.68 -2.69 5.63
CA GLY A 41 -25.04 -1.43 5.29
C GLY A 41 -24.49 -0.64 6.48
N ASN A 42 -24.39 -1.24 7.67
CA ASN A 42 -23.82 -0.57 8.83
C ASN A 42 -22.29 -0.70 8.81
N LEU A 43 -21.59 0.40 9.10
CA LEU A 43 -20.13 0.39 9.20
C LEU A 43 -19.70 -0.49 10.39
N LYS A 44 -18.90 -1.53 10.11
CA LYS A 44 -18.32 -2.43 11.12
C LYS A 44 -16.98 -1.92 11.62
N TRP A 45 -16.13 -1.50 10.71
CA TRP A 45 -14.81 -0.95 10.99
C TRP A 45 -14.26 -0.18 9.79
N GLU A 46 -13.32 0.69 10.07
CA GLU A 46 -12.48 1.34 9.08
C GLU A 46 -11.02 1.26 9.49
N ASP A 47 -10.12 1.27 8.52
CA ASP A 47 -8.68 1.20 8.75
C ASP A 47 -7.90 1.77 7.56
N LYS A 48 -6.61 1.92 7.72
CA LYS A 48 -5.69 2.29 6.64
C LYS A 48 -4.36 1.54 6.79
N ALA A 49 -3.74 1.29 5.64
CA ALA A 49 -2.47 0.60 5.57
C ALA A 49 -1.52 1.35 4.63
N HIS A 50 -0.37 1.74 5.14
CA HIS A 50 0.70 2.29 4.31
C HIS A 50 1.32 1.17 3.50
N ASN A 51 1.52 1.41 2.21
CA ASN A 51 2.07 0.40 1.32
C ASN A 51 3.60 0.38 1.31
N LEU A 52 4.13 -0.75 0.86
CA LEU A 52 5.47 -0.86 0.31
C LEU A 52 5.37 -0.83 -1.21
N VAL A 53 5.93 0.17 -1.88
CA VAL A 53 6.11 0.14 -3.34
C VAL A 53 7.30 -0.77 -3.63
N VAL A 54 7.05 -1.84 -4.38
CA VAL A 54 8.08 -2.84 -4.66
C VAL A 54 8.99 -2.43 -5.83
N ASN A 55 10.17 -3.06 -5.95
CA ASN A 55 11.17 -2.69 -6.96
C ASN A 55 10.64 -2.73 -8.38
N VAL A 56 9.82 -3.75 -8.73
CA VAL A 56 9.23 -3.85 -10.06
C VAL A 56 8.19 -2.76 -10.32
N GLY A 57 7.49 -2.28 -9.30
CA GLY A 57 6.58 -1.14 -9.39
C GLY A 57 7.32 0.18 -9.66
N LEU A 58 8.43 0.40 -8.98
CA LEU A 58 9.31 1.58 -9.22
C LEU A 58 9.91 1.55 -10.62
N ALA A 59 10.38 0.37 -11.07
CA ALA A 59 10.92 0.21 -12.42
C ALA A 59 9.85 0.48 -13.48
N ASP A 60 8.62 -0.03 -13.30
CA ASP A 60 7.50 0.21 -14.20
C ASP A 60 7.17 1.71 -14.33
N MET A 61 7.14 2.45 -13.23
CA MET A 61 6.94 3.91 -13.27
C MET A 61 8.01 4.61 -14.12
N ASN A 62 9.29 4.29 -13.90
CA ASN A 62 10.39 4.90 -14.65
C ASN A 62 10.33 4.54 -16.14
N ASP A 63 10.06 3.28 -16.47
CA ASP A 63 9.97 2.83 -17.85
C ASP A 63 8.78 3.47 -18.59
N LYS A 64 7.63 3.58 -17.93
CA LYS A 64 6.44 4.21 -18.54
C LYS A 64 6.64 5.70 -18.78
N TYR A 65 7.18 6.40 -17.81
CA TYR A 65 7.29 7.85 -17.88
C TYR A 65 8.50 8.32 -18.69
N PHE A 66 9.68 7.69 -18.51
CA PHE A 66 10.93 8.16 -19.11
C PHE A 66 11.33 7.39 -20.37
N SER A 67 11.02 6.09 -20.49
CA SER A 67 11.41 5.28 -21.66
C SER A 67 10.32 5.21 -22.72
N GLY A 68 9.10 5.71 -22.43
CA GLY A 68 8.00 5.69 -23.39
C GLY A 68 7.51 4.29 -23.75
N SER A 69 7.75 3.28 -22.89
CA SER A 69 7.26 1.92 -23.12
C SER A 69 5.72 1.91 -23.15
N GLY A 70 5.11 1.06 -23.99
CA GLY A 70 3.66 1.00 -24.19
C GLY A 70 2.92 0.93 -22.86
N TYR A 71 1.97 1.81 -22.62
CA TYR A 71 1.26 1.98 -21.36
C TYR A 71 -0.23 1.76 -21.49
N SER A 72 -0.76 0.89 -20.64
CA SER A 72 -2.19 0.83 -20.37
C SER A 72 -2.36 1.15 -18.88
N ALA A 73 -3.01 2.28 -18.60
CA ALA A 73 -3.21 2.76 -17.22
C ALA A 73 -4.30 1.95 -16.50
N THR A 74 -4.24 0.62 -16.56
CA THR A 74 -5.25 -0.22 -15.92
C THR A 74 -4.63 -0.94 -14.75
N TRP A 75 -5.12 -0.62 -13.56
CA TRP A 75 -4.69 -1.20 -12.29
C TRP A 75 -5.86 -1.90 -11.61
N TYR A 76 -5.53 -2.88 -10.79
CA TYR A 76 -6.50 -3.73 -10.11
C TYR A 76 -6.12 -3.90 -8.64
N LEU A 77 -7.12 -3.94 -7.77
CA LEU A 77 -6.93 -4.20 -6.35
C LEU A 77 -7.17 -5.68 -6.05
N GLY A 78 -6.28 -6.25 -5.21
CA GLY A 78 -6.47 -7.54 -4.58
C GLY A 78 -6.39 -7.42 -3.06
N LEU A 79 -6.97 -8.38 -2.35
CA LEU A 79 -6.93 -8.47 -0.90
C LEU A 79 -5.84 -9.43 -0.45
N VAL A 80 -5.19 -9.13 0.68
CA VAL A 80 -4.17 -9.99 1.27
C VAL A 80 -4.78 -10.81 2.39
N ASP A 81 -4.55 -12.12 2.36
CA ASP A 81 -4.96 -13.06 3.40
C ASP A 81 -4.07 -12.93 4.65
N ASN A 82 -4.63 -13.27 5.80
CA ASN A 82 -3.88 -13.31 7.06
C ASN A 82 -3.29 -14.69 7.38
N SER A 83 -3.41 -15.67 6.53
CA SER A 83 -2.89 -17.02 6.75
C SER A 83 -2.00 -17.49 5.59
N PRO A 84 -0.66 -17.49 5.79
CA PRO A 84 0.09 -17.06 6.97
C PRO A 84 0.06 -15.55 7.19
N SER A 85 0.44 -15.10 8.40
CA SER A 85 0.62 -13.66 8.69
C SER A 85 1.60 -13.05 7.69
N PRO A 86 1.18 -12.03 6.90
CA PRO A 86 1.96 -11.60 5.76
C PRO A 86 3.22 -10.82 6.15
N SER A 87 4.25 -11.01 5.32
CA SER A 87 5.47 -10.21 5.31
C SER A 87 5.80 -9.83 3.87
N TYR A 88 6.21 -8.59 3.66
CA TYR A 88 6.51 -8.06 2.32
C TYR A 88 8.00 -7.77 2.17
N ALA A 89 8.52 -8.03 0.99
CA ALA A 89 9.88 -7.67 0.60
C ALA A 89 9.86 -6.74 -0.61
N ALA A 90 10.81 -5.82 -0.68
CA ALA A 90 10.95 -4.92 -1.83
C ALA A 90 11.17 -5.67 -3.16
N GLY A 91 11.68 -6.90 -3.09
CA GLY A 91 11.88 -7.78 -4.25
C GLY A 91 10.64 -8.60 -4.65
N ASP A 92 9.51 -8.47 -3.96
CA ASP A 92 8.30 -9.22 -4.30
C ASP A 92 7.78 -8.84 -5.70
N THR A 93 7.24 -9.84 -6.40
CA THR A 93 6.57 -9.71 -7.69
C THR A 93 5.26 -10.50 -7.65
N MET A 94 4.35 -10.30 -8.62
CA MET A 94 3.16 -11.16 -8.73
C MET A 94 3.51 -12.63 -8.91
N ALA A 95 4.62 -12.94 -9.58
CA ALA A 95 5.07 -14.31 -9.80
C ALA A 95 5.81 -14.93 -8.59
N SER A 96 6.31 -14.10 -7.67
CA SER A 96 7.10 -14.55 -6.52
C SER A 96 6.92 -13.62 -5.33
N HIS A 97 6.09 -14.00 -4.38
CA HIS A 97 5.81 -13.29 -3.14
C HIS A 97 5.55 -14.31 -2.00
N ALA A 98 6.59 -15.07 -1.65
CA ALA A 98 6.47 -16.19 -0.71
C ALA A 98 6.00 -15.79 0.71
N GLY A 99 6.10 -14.51 1.06
CA GLY A 99 5.74 -13.99 2.39
C GLY A 99 4.26 -13.69 2.58
N TRP A 100 3.41 -13.76 1.55
CA TRP A 100 1.99 -13.45 1.65
C TRP A 100 1.18 -14.16 0.57
N ALA A 101 -0.15 -14.21 0.75
CA ALA A 101 -1.07 -14.81 -0.20
C ALA A 101 -2.24 -13.85 -0.49
N GLU A 102 -2.80 -13.96 -1.70
CA GLU A 102 -4.05 -13.26 -2.02
C GLU A 102 -5.23 -13.95 -1.36
N ASN A 103 -6.13 -13.16 -0.77
CA ASN A 103 -7.45 -13.63 -0.38
C ASN A 103 -8.40 -13.52 -1.59
N THR A 104 -9.03 -14.62 -1.97
CA THR A 104 -9.94 -14.71 -3.12
C THR A 104 -11.41 -14.90 -2.73
N ASP A 105 -11.74 -14.78 -1.45
CA ASP A 105 -13.08 -15.04 -0.88
C ASP A 105 -14.02 -13.84 -1.04
N TYR A 106 -14.19 -13.39 -2.28
CA TYR A 106 -15.14 -12.36 -2.68
C TYR A 106 -15.85 -12.75 -3.99
N THR A 107 -17.05 -12.19 -4.22
CA THR A 107 -17.96 -12.63 -5.30
C THR A 107 -17.52 -12.23 -6.70
N GLN A 108 -16.74 -11.13 -6.84
CA GLN A 108 -16.26 -10.66 -8.14
C GLN A 108 -15.39 -11.75 -8.79
N ALA A 109 -15.62 -11.99 -10.08
CA ALA A 109 -14.88 -13.01 -10.84
C ALA A 109 -13.39 -12.64 -11.02
N ASN A 110 -13.11 -11.35 -11.09
CA ASN A 110 -11.79 -10.77 -11.24
C ASN A 110 -11.49 -9.78 -10.12
N ARG A 111 -10.24 -9.36 -9.98
CA ARG A 111 -9.86 -8.23 -9.15
C ARG A 111 -10.55 -6.96 -9.65
N PRO A 112 -11.14 -6.13 -8.78
CA PRO A 112 -11.75 -4.84 -9.16
C PRO A 112 -10.76 -3.93 -9.90
N THR A 113 -11.28 -3.20 -10.88
CA THR A 113 -10.49 -2.23 -11.67
C THR A 113 -10.47 -0.89 -10.97
N VAL A 114 -9.28 -0.41 -10.66
CA VAL A 114 -9.08 0.92 -10.04
C VAL A 114 -9.32 2.01 -11.07
N THR A 115 -10.25 2.91 -10.76
CA THR A 115 -10.49 4.11 -11.57
C THR A 115 -9.94 5.33 -10.83
N PHE A 116 -8.73 5.73 -11.20
CA PHE A 116 -8.10 6.91 -10.63
C PHE A 116 -8.72 8.21 -11.15
N GLY A 117 -8.83 9.20 -10.26
CA GLY A 117 -9.08 10.59 -10.63
C GLY A 117 -7.84 11.25 -11.24
N SER A 118 -7.92 12.57 -11.45
CA SER A 118 -6.75 13.35 -11.87
C SER A 118 -5.80 13.57 -10.69
N ALA A 119 -4.49 13.54 -10.97
CA ALA A 119 -3.50 13.90 -9.97
C ALA A 119 -3.57 15.39 -9.62
N THR A 120 -3.27 15.73 -8.38
CA THR A 120 -3.19 17.13 -7.93
C THR A 120 -1.92 17.80 -8.45
N VAL A 121 -2.01 19.10 -8.75
CA VAL A 121 -0.84 19.95 -9.04
C VAL A 121 -0.43 20.61 -7.72
N ALA A 122 0.28 19.86 -6.89
CA ALA A 122 0.70 20.23 -5.54
C ALA A 122 1.93 19.44 -5.12
N ASP A 123 2.48 19.75 -3.97
CA ASP A 123 3.54 19.01 -3.29
C ASP A 123 3.04 18.62 -1.89
N PRO A 124 2.79 17.33 -1.64
CA PRO A 124 2.87 16.21 -2.59
C PRO A 124 1.81 16.26 -3.69
N SER A 125 2.16 15.72 -4.87
CA SER A 125 1.17 15.40 -5.90
C SER A 125 0.47 14.10 -5.52
N VAL A 126 -0.87 14.12 -5.50
CA VAL A 126 -1.69 12.99 -5.03
C VAL A 126 -2.64 12.53 -6.13
N ILE A 127 -2.76 11.21 -6.29
CA ILE A 127 -3.76 10.55 -7.12
C ILE A 127 -4.48 9.47 -6.31
N ASN A 128 -5.80 9.35 -6.46
CA ASN A 128 -6.59 8.34 -5.76
C ASN A 128 -7.85 7.94 -6.54
N ASN A 129 -8.53 6.88 -6.07
CA ASN A 129 -9.81 6.42 -6.61
C ASN A 129 -11.01 6.74 -5.70
N SER A 130 -10.93 7.77 -4.86
CA SER A 130 -12.01 8.11 -3.92
C SER A 130 -13.34 8.46 -4.61
N GLY A 131 -13.29 8.92 -5.87
CA GLY A 131 -14.48 9.16 -6.70
C GLY A 131 -15.13 7.90 -7.29
N ALA A 132 -14.43 6.74 -7.23
CA ALA A 132 -14.88 5.45 -7.75
C ALA A 132 -14.30 4.33 -6.87
N VAL A 133 -14.81 4.23 -5.65
CA VAL A 133 -14.33 3.29 -4.62
C VAL A 133 -14.51 1.85 -5.08
N ASP A 134 -13.48 1.03 -4.96
CA ASP A 134 -13.56 -0.40 -5.27
C ASP A 134 -14.24 -1.15 -4.13
N VAL A 135 -15.17 -2.05 -4.49
CA VAL A 135 -15.99 -2.79 -3.53
C VAL A 135 -15.78 -4.29 -3.70
N PHE A 136 -15.42 -4.94 -2.62
CA PHE A 136 -15.37 -6.41 -2.53
C PHE A 136 -16.57 -6.90 -1.74
N THR A 137 -17.40 -7.76 -2.33
CA THR A 137 -18.50 -8.42 -1.63
C THR A 137 -18.01 -9.78 -1.14
N MET A 138 -17.85 -9.94 0.15
CA MET A 138 -17.29 -11.15 0.75
C MET A 138 -18.25 -12.32 0.65
N ASN A 139 -17.74 -13.50 0.27
CA ASN A 139 -18.53 -14.74 0.16
C ASN A 139 -18.13 -15.80 1.21
N ALA A 140 -17.16 -15.49 2.07
CA ALA A 140 -16.76 -16.33 3.19
C ALA A 140 -16.45 -15.49 4.44
N SER A 141 -16.32 -16.18 5.58
CA SER A 141 -15.84 -15.57 6.82
C SER A 141 -14.34 -15.81 6.93
N VAL A 142 -13.56 -14.74 6.73
CA VAL A 142 -12.09 -14.78 6.64
C VAL A 142 -11.47 -13.60 7.37
N THR A 143 -10.16 -13.63 7.54
CA THR A 143 -9.40 -12.53 8.11
C THR A 143 -8.52 -11.91 7.03
N ILE A 144 -8.78 -10.65 6.70
CA ILE A 144 -8.04 -9.87 5.73
C ILE A 144 -6.90 -9.15 6.47
N ALA A 145 -5.71 -9.20 5.90
CA ALA A 145 -4.53 -8.54 6.45
C ALA A 145 -4.18 -7.21 5.77
N GLY A 146 -4.65 -6.98 4.55
CA GLY A 146 -4.35 -5.78 3.78
C GLY A 146 -4.81 -5.87 2.33
N ALA A 147 -4.15 -5.11 1.46
CA ALA A 147 -4.43 -5.10 0.02
C ALA A 147 -3.14 -4.93 -0.79
N PHE A 148 -3.25 -5.18 -2.09
CA PHE A 148 -2.18 -4.93 -3.05
C PHE A 148 -2.73 -4.34 -4.34
N LEU A 149 -1.85 -3.67 -5.11
CA LEU A 149 -2.14 -3.09 -6.40
C LEU A 149 -1.32 -3.80 -7.48
N THR A 150 -1.98 -4.24 -8.55
CA THR A 150 -1.37 -4.99 -9.63
C THR A 150 -1.92 -4.60 -11.01
N SER A 151 -1.17 -4.91 -12.08
CA SER A 151 -1.58 -4.65 -13.47
C SER A 151 -2.37 -5.80 -14.12
N ASP A 152 -2.66 -6.90 -13.40
CA ASP A 152 -3.42 -8.04 -13.91
C ASP A 152 -4.68 -8.29 -13.09
N ASN A 153 -5.82 -8.50 -13.78
CA ASN A 153 -7.12 -8.64 -13.15
C ASN A 153 -7.46 -10.07 -12.70
N THR A 154 -6.64 -11.06 -13.04
CA THR A 154 -6.94 -12.45 -12.75
C THR A 154 -6.87 -12.74 -11.26
N LYS A 155 -8.01 -12.95 -10.63
CA LYS A 155 -8.11 -13.32 -9.23
C LYS A 155 -7.35 -14.62 -8.94
N GLY A 156 -6.44 -14.60 -7.96
CA GLY A 156 -5.53 -15.72 -7.68
C GLY A 156 -4.40 -15.92 -8.69
N GLY A 157 -4.32 -15.07 -9.72
CA GLY A 157 -3.29 -15.17 -10.76
C GLY A 157 -1.97 -14.53 -10.31
N THR A 158 -0.89 -15.00 -10.96
CA THR A 158 0.50 -14.57 -10.69
C THR A 158 1.11 -13.76 -11.84
N ALA A 159 0.31 -13.37 -12.82
CA ALA A 159 0.72 -12.52 -13.93
C ALA A 159 0.69 -11.04 -13.55
N GLY A 160 1.31 -10.22 -14.41
CA GLY A 160 1.32 -8.78 -14.26
C GLY A 160 2.40 -8.24 -13.34
N ILE A 161 2.36 -6.93 -13.13
CA ILE A 161 3.29 -6.18 -12.28
C ILE A 161 2.65 -5.99 -10.93
N LEU A 162 3.32 -6.38 -9.85
CA LEU A 162 2.99 -5.94 -8.51
C LEU A 162 3.52 -4.52 -8.34
N PHE A 163 2.63 -3.55 -8.12
CA PHE A 163 3.05 -2.18 -7.84
C PHE A 163 3.38 -2.00 -6.36
N SER A 164 2.46 -2.41 -5.51
CA SER A 164 2.61 -2.26 -4.07
C SER A 164 1.74 -3.24 -3.29
N ALA A 165 2.13 -3.52 -2.05
CA ALA A 165 1.35 -4.30 -1.10
C ALA A 165 1.41 -3.69 0.30
N SER A 166 0.43 -4.00 1.15
CA SER A 166 0.34 -3.46 2.50
C SER A 166 -0.33 -4.41 3.48
N THR A 167 -0.01 -4.24 4.76
CA THR A 167 -0.81 -4.78 5.87
C THR A 167 -1.42 -3.66 6.69
N PHE A 168 -2.57 -3.97 7.32
CA PHE A 168 -3.11 -3.13 8.37
C PHE A 168 -2.08 -2.92 9.48
N GLN A 169 -2.07 -1.71 10.01
CA GLN A 169 -1.26 -1.35 11.17
C GLN A 169 -1.92 -1.92 12.45
N THR A 170 -1.69 -1.32 13.59
CA THR A 170 -2.36 -1.69 14.84
C THR A 170 -3.85 -1.36 14.76
N PRO A 171 -4.75 -2.28 15.11
CA PRO A 171 -4.57 -3.57 15.77
C PRO A 171 -4.28 -4.76 14.84
N GLY A 172 -4.02 -4.57 13.54
CA GLY A 172 -3.65 -5.63 12.62
C GLY A 172 -4.83 -6.19 11.82
N ALA A 173 -4.74 -7.43 11.39
CA ALA A 173 -5.71 -8.07 10.48
C ALA A 173 -7.15 -8.01 10.99
N ARG A 174 -8.11 -7.90 10.04
CA ARG A 174 -9.53 -7.66 10.29
C ARG A 174 -10.39 -8.81 9.80
N THR A 175 -11.32 -9.25 10.63
CA THR A 175 -12.30 -10.27 10.24
C THR A 175 -13.44 -9.65 9.44
N VAL A 176 -13.80 -10.30 8.34
CA VAL A 176 -14.99 -10.08 7.54
C VAL A 176 -15.81 -11.35 7.53
N VAL A 177 -17.11 -11.24 7.28
CA VAL A 177 -18.00 -12.39 7.15
C VAL A 177 -18.70 -12.39 5.80
N SER A 178 -19.24 -13.54 5.40
CA SER A 178 -20.02 -13.65 4.16
C SER A 178 -21.18 -12.63 4.15
N GLY A 179 -21.29 -11.88 3.08
CA GLY A 179 -22.27 -10.81 2.89
C GLY A 179 -21.76 -9.41 3.29
N ASP A 180 -20.62 -9.30 3.97
CA ASP A 180 -19.99 -8.00 4.19
C ASP A 180 -19.51 -7.39 2.87
N THR A 181 -19.47 -6.07 2.81
CA THR A 181 -18.81 -5.33 1.73
C THR A 181 -17.60 -4.60 2.28
N LEU A 182 -16.46 -4.79 1.62
CA LEU A 182 -15.20 -4.11 1.92
C LEU A 182 -14.91 -3.09 0.83
N ASN A 183 -15.05 -1.82 1.17
CA ASN A 183 -14.75 -0.70 0.30
C ASN A 183 -13.28 -0.33 0.44
N VAL A 184 -12.55 -0.28 -0.68
CA VAL A 184 -11.12 0.01 -0.70
C VAL A 184 -10.84 1.20 -1.59
N THR A 185 -10.18 2.21 -1.02
CA THR A 185 -9.62 3.35 -1.75
C THR A 185 -8.11 3.27 -1.67
N TYR A 186 -7.45 3.45 -2.81
CA TYR A 186 -6.01 3.58 -2.89
C TYR A 186 -5.62 5.02 -3.21
N GLU A 187 -4.68 5.54 -2.46
CA GLU A 187 -4.06 6.84 -2.68
C GLU A 187 -2.56 6.66 -2.87
N PHE A 188 -2.02 7.31 -3.88
CA PHE A 188 -0.58 7.37 -4.12
C PHE A 188 -0.12 8.83 -4.16
N SER A 189 0.99 9.11 -3.53
CA SER A 189 1.60 10.45 -3.49
C SER A 189 3.05 10.43 -3.96
N LEU A 190 3.42 11.51 -4.64
CA LEU A 190 4.80 11.85 -4.97
C LEU A 190 5.14 13.17 -4.31
N ASP A 191 6.19 13.16 -3.50
CA ASP A 191 6.70 14.28 -2.73
C ASP A 191 8.06 14.70 -3.28
N ALA A 192 8.27 16.00 -3.48
CA ALA A 192 9.58 16.56 -3.81
C ALA A 192 10.40 16.65 -2.51
N ALA A 193 11.45 15.82 -2.40
CA ALA A 193 12.29 15.72 -1.21
C ALA A 193 13.48 16.66 -1.23
#